data_479287f9b69055b5bdf3879abf7dee65
#
_entry.id   479287f9b69055b5bdf3879abf7dee65
#
_cell.length_a   1.000
_cell.length_b   1.000
_cell.length_c   1.000
_cell.angle_alpha   90.00
_cell.angle_beta   90.00
_cell.angle_gamma   90.00
#
_symmetry.space_group_name_H-M   'P 1'
#
loop_
_entity.id
_entity.type
_entity.pdbx_description
1 polymer ?
#
loop_
_entity_poly.entity_id
_entity_poly.type
_entity_poly.pdbx_seq_one_letter_code
_entity_poly.pdbx_strand_id
1 'polypeptide(L)'
;ATKSTRPEGASTWWAQGGIAVARQNPEPFQRDIETASSDTSDPAAVEVLTQHADAAVRDVLIDTLNVDFDAGGDGAPYDYGREAAHSADRILHVDASTGKHIHEPFLAYLAEHPKVQIADGTAAVGLLAEEGRVRGARLASNGTIAPVYAGATVLATGGIGALYGHSTNPAGATGDGIAMAARAGADTADMEFVQFHPTVCIADGDPFLISEAVRGEGAVLRDAQGERFMPPVHADAELAPRDVVARAVERAHERTGQVVLDVSSFDFETTFPDLQALCESHGVDPSTGIPVVPAEHFLCGGIEVDTRGRSSLEGLYAVGECARTGVHGANRLASTSLLEGLVWGLRAGAAAPGHEQPAARSEEAVQTGDPPAPDTLQSAYDRIQAIMDEHVGLRRTPEGLARAQDALRTLAAEVEPHAAPDAPPVGHELQSACTVALLVAEAAAQNEVSVGCHYVTDPGDAGDPVAA
;
A
#
# COMPACT_ATOMS: atom_id res chain seq x y z
N ALA A 1 1.27 13.91 -13.21
CA ALA A 1 1.22 12.81 -14.19
C ALA A 1 0.73 11.56 -13.50
N THR A 2 -0.09 10.78 -14.16
CA THR A 2 -0.55 9.45 -13.70
C THR A 2 -0.56 8.48 -14.87
N LYS A 3 -0.06 7.26 -14.68
CA LYS A 3 -0.03 6.25 -15.73
C LYS A 3 -1.41 5.66 -16.02
N SER A 4 -2.30 5.64 -15.03
CA SER A 4 -3.68 5.23 -15.24
C SER A 4 -4.52 6.36 -15.84
N THR A 5 -5.46 5.97 -16.72
CA THR A 5 -6.51 6.85 -17.26
C THR A 5 -7.83 6.69 -16.52
N ARG A 6 -7.87 5.82 -15.51
CA ARG A 6 -9.08 5.48 -14.75
C ARG A 6 -8.82 5.65 -13.24
N PRO A 7 -9.81 6.13 -12.49
CA PRO A 7 -9.71 6.26 -11.02
C PRO A 7 -9.37 4.93 -10.33
N GLU A 8 -9.88 3.80 -10.83
CA GLU A 8 -9.66 2.46 -10.30
C GLU A 8 -8.19 2.00 -10.37
N GLY A 9 -7.35 2.71 -11.12
CA GLY A 9 -5.90 2.47 -11.16
C GLY A 9 -5.15 2.98 -9.93
N ALA A 10 -5.81 3.59 -8.96
CA ALA A 10 -5.23 4.06 -7.72
C ALA A 10 -5.73 3.23 -6.52
N SER A 11 -4.83 2.83 -5.61
CA SER A 11 -5.20 2.09 -4.39
C SER A 11 -6.19 2.86 -3.51
N THR A 12 -6.16 4.20 -3.54
CA THR A 12 -7.13 5.05 -2.83
C THR A 12 -8.56 4.72 -3.20
N TRP A 13 -8.86 4.44 -4.47
CA TRP A 13 -10.21 4.09 -4.93
C TRP A 13 -10.79 2.87 -4.20
N TRP A 14 -9.95 1.89 -3.90
CA TRP A 14 -10.33 0.61 -3.32
C TRP A 14 -10.34 0.58 -1.79
N ALA A 15 -10.04 1.69 -1.13
CA ALA A 15 -10.04 1.76 0.32
C ALA A 15 -11.48 1.66 0.87
N GLN A 16 -11.75 0.60 1.63
CA GLN A 16 -13.08 0.26 2.15
C GLN A 16 -13.33 0.87 3.54
N GLY A 17 -12.38 0.67 4.48
CA GLY A 17 -12.59 0.92 5.90
C GLY A 17 -12.87 2.37 6.26
N GLY A 18 -12.03 3.30 5.87
CA GLY A 18 -12.20 4.71 6.21
C GLY A 18 -10.90 5.47 6.47
N ILE A 19 -11.02 6.59 7.15
CA ILE A 19 -9.90 7.44 7.55
C ILE A 19 -9.96 7.72 9.06
N ALA A 20 -8.86 7.38 9.75
CA ALA A 20 -8.77 7.59 11.20
C ALA A 20 -8.58 9.07 11.55
N VAL A 21 -9.19 9.52 12.66
CA VAL A 21 -9.04 10.87 13.20
C VAL A 21 -8.73 10.83 14.71
N ALA A 22 -8.12 11.89 15.26
CA ALA A 22 -7.72 11.93 16.66
C ALA A 22 -8.90 12.26 17.62
N ARG A 23 -9.99 12.82 17.11
CA ARG A 23 -11.16 13.26 17.89
C ARG A 23 -10.79 14.18 19.06
N GLN A 24 -9.91 15.17 18.80
CA GLN A 24 -9.40 16.15 19.76
C GLN A 24 -8.50 15.59 20.85
N ASN A 25 -8.27 14.28 20.93
CA ASN A 25 -7.32 13.66 21.83
C ASN A 25 -6.35 12.73 21.08
N PRO A 26 -5.16 13.21 20.72
CA PRO A 26 -4.20 12.43 19.94
C PRO A 26 -3.54 11.28 20.72
N GLU A 27 -3.42 11.37 22.07
CA GLU A 27 -2.64 10.41 22.85
C GLU A 27 -3.11 8.94 22.76
N PRO A 28 -4.43 8.60 22.80
CA PRO A 28 -4.87 7.23 22.60
C PRO A 28 -4.56 6.74 21.18
N PHE A 29 -4.66 7.61 20.17
CA PHE A 29 -4.37 7.27 18.80
C PHE A 29 -2.86 7.03 18.58
N GLN A 30 -1.99 7.82 19.21
CA GLN A 30 -0.55 7.59 19.21
C GLN A 30 -0.21 6.21 19.77
N ARG A 31 -0.76 5.87 20.95
CA ARG A 31 -0.54 4.56 21.57
C ARG A 31 -1.02 3.40 20.70
N ASP A 32 -2.16 3.56 20.02
CA ASP A 32 -2.67 2.52 19.10
C ASP A 32 -1.71 2.30 17.93
N ILE A 33 -1.14 3.38 17.35
CA ILE A 33 -0.14 3.29 16.28
C ILE A 33 1.15 2.63 16.80
N GLU A 34 1.68 3.08 17.93
CA GLU A 34 2.89 2.53 18.56
C GLU A 34 2.73 1.04 18.85
N THR A 35 1.60 0.65 19.44
CA THR A 35 1.30 -0.77 19.72
C THR A 35 1.18 -1.60 18.44
N ALA A 36 0.44 -1.12 17.44
CA ALA A 36 0.25 -1.84 16.19
C ALA A 36 1.55 -2.01 15.42
N SER A 37 2.45 -1.03 15.49
CA SER A 37 3.77 -1.05 14.86
C SER A 37 4.81 -1.90 15.60
N SER A 38 4.44 -2.54 16.72
CA SER A 38 5.38 -3.25 17.61
C SER A 38 6.45 -2.32 18.19
N ASP A 39 6.06 -1.08 18.57
CA ASP A 39 6.93 -0.02 19.12
C ASP A 39 8.12 0.39 18.20
N THR A 40 7.99 0.16 16.90
CA THR A 40 9.02 0.50 15.90
C THR A 40 8.73 1.78 15.12
N SER A 41 7.56 2.39 15.30
CA SER A 41 7.23 3.67 14.67
C SER A 41 8.11 4.82 15.19
N ASP A 42 8.32 5.83 14.33
CA ASP A 42 9.01 7.07 14.74
C ASP A 42 8.05 7.94 15.56
N PRO A 43 8.32 8.20 16.85
CA PRO A 43 7.44 8.99 17.70
C PRO A 43 7.17 10.41 17.15
N ALA A 44 8.14 11.04 16.46
CA ALA A 44 7.96 12.36 15.88
C ALA A 44 7.00 12.31 14.66
N ALA A 45 7.06 11.26 13.87
CA ALA A 45 6.13 11.05 12.77
C ALA A 45 4.71 10.75 13.28
N VAL A 46 4.59 9.91 14.30
CA VAL A 46 3.29 9.59 14.94
C VAL A 46 2.66 10.84 15.56
N GLU A 47 3.45 11.67 16.23
CA GLU A 47 3.00 12.95 16.78
C GLU A 47 2.48 13.88 15.67
N VAL A 48 3.23 14.03 14.58
CA VAL A 48 2.82 14.84 13.42
C VAL A 48 1.52 14.35 12.83
N LEU A 49 1.38 13.04 12.58
CA LEU A 49 0.16 12.46 12.02
C LEU A 49 -1.05 12.79 12.89
N THR A 50 -0.97 12.46 14.16
CA THR A 50 -2.10 12.51 15.08
C THR A 50 -2.50 13.94 15.47
N GLN A 51 -1.55 14.85 15.57
CA GLN A 51 -1.85 16.26 15.84
C GLN A 51 -2.48 16.98 14.66
N HIS A 52 -2.20 16.56 13.42
CA HIS A 52 -2.75 17.20 12.22
C HIS A 52 -3.98 16.49 11.65
N ALA A 53 -4.34 15.31 12.18
CA ALA A 53 -5.41 14.45 11.65
C ALA A 53 -6.73 15.19 11.48
N ASP A 54 -7.28 15.74 12.58
CA ASP A 54 -8.61 16.34 12.57
C ASP A 54 -8.68 17.60 11.69
N ALA A 55 -7.60 18.40 11.67
CA ALA A 55 -7.54 19.60 10.84
C ALA A 55 -7.43 19.23 9.35
N ALA A 56 -6.57 18.29 8.99
CA ALA A 56 -6.38 17.87 7.60
C ALA A 56 -7.66 17.28 7.01
N VAL A 57 -8.35 16.41 7.75
CA VAL A 57 -9.61 15.82 7.32
C VAL A 57 -10.70 16.88 7.17
N ARG A 58 -10.86 17.77 8.15
CA ARG A 58 -11.84 18.84 8.10
C ARG A 58 -11.60 19.80 6.95
N ASP A 59 -10.40 20.37 6.88
CA ASP A 59 -10.11 21.45 5.93
C ASP A 59 -10.15 20.96 4.47
N VAL A 60 -9.66 19.72 4.22
CA VAL A 60 -9.58 19.18 2.86
C VAL A 60 -10.83 18.37 2.50
N LEU A 61 -11.13 17.32 3.25
CA LEU A 61 -12.16 16.37 2.83
C LEU A 61 -13.57 16.93 3.06
N ILE A 62 -13.81 17.58 4.21
CA ILE A 62 -15.13 18.09 4.56
C ILE A 62 -15.36 19.47 3.96
N ASP A 63 -14.53 20.46 4.30
CA ASP A 63 -14.79 21.87 3.95
C ASP A 63 -14.47 22.19 2.48
N THR A 64 -13.45 21.53 1.88
CA THR A 64 -13.05 21.79 0.49
C THR A 64 -13.71 20.84 -0.50
N LEU A 65 -13.67 19.53 -0.24
CA LEU A 65 -14.17 18.52 -1.16
C LEU A 65 -15.64 18.12 -0.91
N ASN A 66 -16.22 18.56 0.21
CA ASN A 66 -17.59 18.22 0.63
C ASN A 66 -17.86 16.71 0.66
N VAL A 67 -16.89 15.92 1.17
CA VAL A 67 -17.10 14.49 1.37
C VAL A 67 -18.18 14.29 2.43
N ASP A 68 -19.25 13.59 2.07
CA ASP A 68 -20.41 13.32 2.93
C ASP A 68 -20.17 12.00 3.68
N PHE A 69 -19.46 12.08 4.81
CA PHE A 69 -19.25 10.95 5.70
C PHE A 69 -20.54 10.52 6.40
N ASP A 70 -20.67 9.27 6.73
CA ASP A 70 -21.87 8.69 7.36
C ASP A 70 -22.22 9.42 8.64
N ALA A 71 -23.49 9.75 8.78
CA ALA A 71 -24.02 10.51 9.91
C ALA A 71 -24.27 9.59 11.12
N GLY A 72 -23.89 10.05 12.30
CA GLY A 72 -24.13 9.32 13.54
C GLY A 72 -25.59 9.33 13.97
N GLY A 73 -25.97 8.32 14.75
CA GLY A 73 -27.29 8.27 15.41
C GLY A 73 -27.48 9.40 16.41
N ASP A 74 -28.76 9.66 16.77
CA ASP A 74 -29.15 10.64 17.80
C ASP A 74 -28.65 12.07 17.57
N GLY A 75 -28.38 12.45 16.31
CA GLY A 75 -27.93 13.80 15.94
C GLY A 75 -26.43 14.03 16.09
N ALA A 76 -25.63 12.97 16.26
CA ALA A 76 -24.17 13.08 16.16
C ALA A 76 -23.78 13.42 14.70
N PRO A 77 -22.77 14.32 14.50
CA PRO A 77 -22.41 14.77 13.15
C PRO A 77 -21.87 13.65 12.27
N TYR A 78 -21.21 12.65 12.86
CA TYR A 78 -20.60 11.53 12.14
C TYR A 78 -20.80 10.22 12.90
N ASP A 79 -20.95 9.14 12.16
CA ASP A 79 -20.76 7.77 12.64
C ASP A 79 -19.26 7.44 12.62
N TYR A 80 -18.74 7.01 13.76
CA TYR A 80 -17.33 6.64 13.87
C TYR A 80 -17.20 5.13 14.00
N GLY A 81 -16.68 4.51 12.96
CA GLY A 81 -16.35 3.10 12.98
C GLY A 81 -15.15 2.78 13.88
N ARG A 82 -15.01 1.48 14.18
CA ARG A 82 -13.88 0.92 14.90
C ARG A 82 -13.32 -0.28 14.15
N GLU A 83 -12.04 -0.30 13.94
CA GLU A 83 -11.31 -1.45 13.40
C GLU A 83 -10.41 -2.07 14.47
N ALA A 84 -9.91 -3.28 14.21
CA ALA A 84 -9.01 -3.97 15.13
C ALA A 84 -7.78 -3.14 15.48
N ALA A 85 -7.24 -3.33 16.68
CA ALA A 85 -6.14 -2.57 17.27
C ALA A 85 -6.43 -1.08 17.54
N HIS A 86 -7.62 -0.54 17.25
CA HIS A 86 -8.03 0.77 17.72
C HIS A 86 -8.67 0.68 19.11
N SER A 87 -8.21 1.52 20.04
CA SER A 87 -8.76 1.59 21.42
C SER A 87 -10.11 2.32 21.50
N ALA A 88 -10.50 3.07 20.44
CA ALA A 88 -11.71 3.87 20.39
C ALA A 88 -12.29 3.97 18.97
N ASP A 89 -13.60 4.26 18.87
CA ASP A 89 -14.26 4.56 17.63
C ASP A 89 -13.75 5.90 17.10
N ARG A 90 -13.07 5.90 15.95
CA ARG A 90 -12.41 7.07 15.40
C ARG A 90 -12.32 7.12 13.89
N ILE A 91 -12.94 6.18 13.19
CA ILE A 91 -12.80 6.04 11.75
C ILE A 91 -14.01 6.68 11.08
N LEU A 92 -13.78 7.73 10.31
CA LEU A 92 -14.78 8.30 9.41
C LEU A 92 -14.86 7.43 8.16
N HIS A 93 -16.07 7.10 7.74
CA HIS A 93 -16.32 6.23 6.61
C HIS A 93 -17.53 6.69 5.78
N VAL A 94 -17.64 6.15 4.57
CA VAL A 94 -18.82 6.24 3.71
C VAL A 94 -19.09 4.81 3.25
N ASP A 95 -20.11 4.17 3.83
CA ASP A 95 -20.38 2.74 3.65
C ASP A 95 -19.10 1.90 3.71
N ALA A 96 -18.90 0.95 2.79
CA ALA A 96 -17.66 0.19 2.63
C ALA A 96 -16.84 0.67 1.40
N SER A 97 -16.95 1.94 1.02
CA SER A 97 -16.35 2.50 -0.21
C SER A 97 -15.77 3.91 -0.01
N THR A 98 -15.26 4.19 1.18
CA THR A 98 -14.74 5.51 1.58
C THR A 98 -13.73 6.09 0.60
N GLY A 99 -12.81 5.26 0.08
CA GLY A 99 -11.78 5.69 -0.85
C GLY A 99 -12.34 6.27 -2.14
N LYS A 100 -13.37 5.67 -2.71
CA LYS A 100 -14.07 6.16 -3.89
C LYS A 100 -14.68 7.54 -3.62
N HIS A 101 -15.38 7.70 -2.49
CA HIS A 101 -16.06 8.94 -2.08
C HIS A 101 -15.08 10.07 -1.74
N ILE A 102 -13.81 9.76 -1.48
CA ILE A 102 -12.74 10.76 -1.35
C ILE A 102 -12.11 11.05 -2.72
N HIS A 103 -11.85 10.02 -3.52
CA HIS A 103 -11.07 10.12 -4.75
C HIS A 103 -11.81 10.87 -5.87
N GLU A 104 -13.10 10.57 -6.09
CA GLU A 104 -13.90 11.22 -7.13
C GLU A 104 -14.01 12.75 -6.93
N PRO A 105 -14.41 13.28 -5.75
CA PRO A 105 -14.44 14.73 -5.52
C PRO A 105 -13.05 15.36 -5.63
N PHE A 106 -12.01 14.66 -5.22
CA PHE A 106 -10.63 15.14 -5.33
C PHE A 106 -10.21 15.34 -6.78
N LEU A 107 -10.45 14.35 -7.65
CA LEU A 107 -10.18 14.46 -9.08
C LEU A 107 -10.99 15.55 -9.75
N ALA A 108 -12.28 15.67 -9.42
CA ALA A 108 -13.15 16.74 -9.92
C ALA A 108 -12.64 18.13 -9.53
N TYR A 109 -12.26 18.31 -8.26
CA TYR A 109 -11.68 19.57 -7.77
C TYR A 109 -10.38 19.93 -8.50
N LEU A 110 -9.48 18.95 -8.69
CA LEU A 110 -8.22 19.19 -9.38
C LEU A 110 -8.41 19.50 -10.87
N ALA A 111 -9.37 18.85 -11.54
CA ALA A 111 -9.66 19.08 -12.96
C ALA A 111 -10.14 20.51 -13.25
N GLU A 112 -10.85 21.14 -12.30
CA GLU A 112 -11.34 22.49 -12.42
C GLU A 112 -10.34 23.56 -11.92
N HIS A 113 -9.27 23.12 -11.22
CA HIS A 113 -8.36 24.06 -10.57
C HIS A 113 -7.40 24.72 -11.58
N PRO A 114 -7.39 26.08 -11.73
CA PRO A 114 -6.72 26.79 -12.82
C PRO A 114 -5.17 26.67 -12.82
N LYS A 115 -4.58 26.21 -11.72
CA LYS A 115 -3.13 26.05 -11.58
C LYS A 115 -2.70 24.57 -11.66
N VAL A 116 -3.62 23.66 -11.92
CA VAL A 116 -3.34 22.21 -11.99
C VAL A 116 -3.53 21.74 -13.42
N GLN A 117 -2.58 20.97 -13.91
CA GLN A 117 -2.68 20.23 -15.16
C GLN A 117 -2.55 18.75 -14.84
N ILE A 118 -3.60 17.98 -15.11
CA ILE A 118 -3.58 16.53 -15.00
C ILE A 118 -3.07 15.97 -16.33
N ALA A 119 -2.05 15.11 -16.27
CA ALA A 119 -1.54 14.35 -17.42
C ALA A 119 -1.78 12.87 -17.13
N ASP A 120 -2.95 12.37 -17.51
CA ASP A 120 -3.33 10.96 -17.46
C ASP A 120 -2.70 10.17 -18.62
N GLY A 121 -2.64 8.84 -18.50
CA GLY A 121 -1.93 7.99 -19.46
C GLY A 121 -0.46 8.37 -19.65
N THR A 122 0.14 8.99 -18.63
CA THR A 122 1.51 9.49 -18.65
C THR A 122 2.33 8.85 -17.54
N ALA A 123 3.26 7.98 -17.90
CA ALA A 123 4.13 7.28 -16.95
C ALA A 123 5.43 8.07 -16.72
N ALA A 124 5.86 8.19 -15.47
CA ALA A 124 7.23 8.59 -15.16
C ALA A 124 8.15 7.37 -15.31
N VAL A 125 9.23 7.52 -16.09
CA VAL A 125 10.17 6.43 -16.38
C VAL A 125 11.56 6.66 -15.79
N GLY A 126 11.81 7.84 -15.21
CA GLY A 126 13.05 8.16 -14.53
C GLY A 126 13.05 9.58 -13.96
N LEU A 127 13.92 9.82 -13.00
CA LEU A 127 14.16 11.16 -12.44
C LEU A 127 15.32 11.86 -13.17
N LEU A 128 15.21 13.16 -13.32
CA LEU A 128 16.28 14.02 -13.79
C LEU A 128 17.14 14.46 -12.60
N ALA A 129 18.05 13.57 -12.18
CA ALA A 129 18.90 13.79 -11.01
C ALA A 129 20.33 14.19 -11.43
N GLU A 130 20.88 15.19 -10.77
CA GLU A 130 22.23 15.68 -11.01
C GLU A 130 22.80 16.25 -9.70
N GLU A 131 24.00 15.83 -9.32
CA GLU A 131 24.74 16.34 -8.14
C GLU A 131 23.91 16.33 -6.84
N GLY A 132 23.14 15.24 -6.58
CA GLY A 132 22.32 15.09 -5.38
C GLY A 132 21.02 15.89 -5.39
N ARG A 133 20.64 16.47 -6.54
CA ARG A 133 19.41 17.23 -6.72
C ARG A 133 18.55 16.66 -7.83
N VAL A 134 17.26 16.57 -7.60
CA VAL A 134 16.24 16.22 -8.61
C VAL A 134 15.70 17.53 -9.22
N ARG A 135 15.66 17.58 -10.54
CA ARG A 135 15.26 18.74 -11.34
C ARG A 135 14.02 18.48 -12.19
N GLY A 136 13.35 17.33 -11.96
CA GLY A 136 12.18 16.89 -12.71
C GLY A 136 12.19 15.39 -12.99
N ALA A 137 11.43 14.99 -13.99
CA ALA A 137 11.29 13.59 -14.38
C ALA A 137 11.24 13.43 -15.91
N ARG A 138 11.55 12.23 -16.40
CA ARG A 138 11.28 11.81 -17.77
C ARG A 138 9.89 11.21 -17.81
N LEU A 139 9.02 11.79 -18.60
CA LEU A 139 7.65 11.36 -18.75
C LEU A 139 7.41 10.73 -20.11
N ALA A 140 6.78 9.57 -20.11
CA ALA A 140 6.41 8.82 -21.31
C ALA A 140 4.91 8.94 -21.57
N SER A 141 4.56 9.41 -22.75
CA SER A 141 3.16 9.53 -23.21
C SER A 141 3.11 9.46 -24.73
N ASN A 142 2.09 8.82 -25.29
CA ASN A 142 1.85 8.75 -26.73
C ASN A 142 3.08 8.31 -27.56
N GLY A 143 3.82 7.33 -27.09
CA GLY A 143 5.01 6.80 -27.80
C GLY A 143 6.23 7.72 -27.75
N THR A 144 6.27 8.69 -26.84
CA THR A 144 7.37 9.64 -26.70
C THR A 144 7.78 9.77 -25.24
N ILE A 145 9.08 9.78 -24.97
CA ILE A 145 9.65 10.11 -23.68
C ILE A 145 10.24 11.52 -23.76
N ALA A 146 9.81 12.40 -22.86
CA ALA A 146 10.28 13.77 -22.80
C ALA A 146 10.69 14.17 -21.38
N PRO A 147 11.74 15.00 -21.22
CA PRO A 147 12.10 15.57 -19.93
C PRO A 147 11.11 16.67 -19.54
N VAL A 148 10.64 16.63 -18.29
CA VAL A 148 9.84 17.68 -17.67
C VAL A 148 10.62 18.24 -16.49
N TYR A 149 11.02 19.50 -16.57
CA TYR A 149 11.79 20.17 -15.53
C TYR A 149 10.86 20.83 -14.52
N ALA A 150 11.17 20.67 -13.24
CA ALA A 150 10.40 21.22 -12.14
C ALA A 150 11.32 21.70 -11.01
N GLY A 151 10.90 22.72 -10.27
CA GLY A 151 11.59 23.16 -9.06
C GLY A 151 11.53 22.13 -7.95
N ALA A 152 10.42 21.38 -7.85
CA ALA A 152 10.23 20.26 -6.95
C ALA A 152 9.49 19.12 -7.66
N THR A 153 9.84 17.89 -7.34
CA THR A 153 9.18 16.66 -7.80
C THR A 153 8.62 15.94 -6.60
N VAL A 154 7.33 15.63 -6.61
CA VAL A 154 6.66 14.87 -5.55
C VAL A 154 6.27 13.50 -6.11
N LEU A 155 6.78 12.44 -5.52
CA LEU A 155 6.36 11.07 -5.80
C LEU A 155 5.18 10.70 -4.90
N ALA A 156 4.08 10.28 -5.52
CA ALA A 156 2.87 9.79 -4.85
C ALA A 156 2.37 8.56 -5.62
N THR A 157 3.28 7.60 -5.82
CA THR A 157 3.14 6.52 -6.79
C THR A 157 2.50 5.26 -6.23
N GLY A 158 2.14 5.25 -4.94
CA GLY A 158 1.54 4.10 -4.27
C GLY A 158 2.52 2.98 -4.00
N GLY A 159 1.99 1.77 -3.78
CA GLY A 159 2.71 0.62 -3.28
C GLY A 159 3.31 -0.30 -4.34
N ILE A 160 3.41 -1.58 -3.95
CA ILE A 160 4.20 -2.61 -4.64
C ILE A 160 3.41 -3.90 -4.91
N GLY A 161 2.07 -3.87 -4.78
CA GLY A 161 1.26 -5.08 -4.77
C GLY A 161 1.37 -5.95 -6.01
N ALA A 162 1.69 -5.37 -7.17
CA ALA A 162 1.90 -6.13 -8.40
C ALA A 162 3.11 -7.09 -8.36
N LEU A 163 3.97 -6.98 -7.33
CA LEU A 163 5.10 -7.88 -7.12
C LEU A 163 4.70 -9.23 -6.50
N TYR A 164 3.47 -9.37 -6.04
CA TYR A 164 2.92 -10.58 -5.42
C TYR A 164 1.79 -11.15 -6.28
N GLY A 165 1.62 -12.46 -6.24
CA GLY A 165 0.58 -13.14 -7.01
C GLY A 165 -0.84 -12.80 -6.57
N HIS A 166 -1.00 -12.44 -5.29
CA HIS A 166 -2.26 -11.96 -4.73
C HIS A 166 -2.06 -10.66 -3.98
N SER A 167 -2.77 -9.62 -4.38
CA SER A 167 -2.71 -8.31 -3.75
C SER A 167 -4.08 -7.62 -3.80
N THR A 168 -4.31 -6.73 -2.85
CA THR A 168 -5.47 -5.81 -2.84
C THR A 168 -5.19 -4.52 -3.62
N ASN A 169 -3.98 -4.37 -4.14
CA ASN A 169 -3.57 -3.21 -4.93
C ASN A 169 -3.95 -3.39 -6.41
N PRO A 170 -4.16 -2.29 -7.15
CA PRO A 170 -4.32 -2.38 -8.59
C PRO A 170 -3.03 -2.90 -9.27
N ALA A 171 -3.19 -3.58 -10.41
CA ALA A 171 -2.07 -4.17 -11.16
C ALA A 171 -0.96 -3.17 -11.56
N GLY A 172 -1.25 -1.87 -11.51
CA GLY A 172 -0.27 -0.80 -11.73
C GLY A 172 0.63 -0.48 -10.53
N ALA A 173 0.44 -1.10 -9.37
CA ALA A 173 1.25 -0.86 -8.17
C ALA A 173 2.59 -1.62 -8.25
N THR A 174 3.48 -1.17 -9.10
CA THR A 174 4.76 -1.82 -9.46
C THR A 174 5.98 -1.23 -8.75
N GLY A 175 5.77 -0.24 -7.85
CA GLY A 175 6.84 0.40 -7.09
C GLY A 175 7.69 1.40 -7.89
N ASP A 176 7.19 1.91 -9.01
CA ASP A 176 7.95 2.76 -9.94
C ASP A 176 8.64 3.94 -9.28
N GLY A 177 7.93 4.66 -8.40
CA GLY A 177 8.49 5.82 -7.70
C GLY A 177 9.63 5.45 -6.77
N ILE A 178 9.49 4.36 -6.01
CA ILE A 178 10.53 3.84 -5.11
C ILE A 178 11.76 3.45 -5.93
N ALA A 179 11.57 2.69 -7.01
CA ALA A 179 12.66 2.30 -7.89
C ALA A 179 13.39 3.50 -8.54
N MET A 180 12.63 4.49 -9.02
CA MET A 180 13.20 5.70 -9.60
C MET A 180 14.01 6.50 -8.57
N ALA A 181 13.50 6.65 -7.35
CA ALA A 181 14.18 7.33 -6.27
C ALA A 181 15.46 6.62 -5.85
N ALA A 182 15.42 5.29 -5.65
CA ALA A 182 16.57 4.48 -5.31
C ALA A 182 17.66 4.53 -6.39
N ARG A 183 17.29 4.42 -7.67
CA ARG A 183 18.24 4.57 -8.80
C ARG A 183 18.85 5.97 -8.88
N ALA A 184 18.13 6.99 -8.44
CA ALA A 184 18.65 8.35 -8.36
C ALA A 184 19.56 8.59 -7.13
N GLY A 185 19.64 7.62 -6.21
CA GLY A 185 20.46 7.67 -4.99
C GLY A 185 19.72 8.23 -3.77
N ALA A 186 18.38 8.23 -3.76
CA ALA A 186 17.61 8.52 -2.56
C ALA A 186 17.66 7.33 -1.59
N ASP A 187 17.67 7.64 -0.30
CA ASP A 187 17.62 6.64 0.75
C ASP A 187 16.24 5.98 0.79
N THR A 188 16.23 4.67 1.03
CA THR A 188 15.03 3.86 1.28
C THR A 188 15.19 3.12 2.60
N ALA A 189 14.08 2.93 3.32
CA ALA A 189 14.10 2.26 4.62
C ALA A 189 12.86 1.38 4.81
N ASP A 190 12.96 0.43 5.74
CA ASP A 190 11.86 -0.44 6.19
C ASP A 190 11.21 -1.26 5.05
N MET A 191 11.97 -1.54 3.97
CA MET A 191 11.47 -2.24 2.78
C MET A 191 11.01 -3.68 3.07
N GLU A 192 11.51 -4.30 4.14
CA GLU A 192 11.10 -5.65 4.57
C GLU A 192 9.69 -5.69 5.16
N PHE A 193 9.11 -4.56 5.56
CA PHE A 193 7.81 -4.52 6.23
C PHE A 193 6.66 -4.42 5.21
N VAL A 194 6.38 -5.55 4.58
CA VAL A 194 5.24 -5.72 3.67
C VAL A 194 4.08 -6.34 4.45
N GLN A 195 3.00 -5.58 4.63
CA GLN A 195 1.80 -6.03 5.34
C GLN A 195 0.89 -6.83 4.42
N PHE A 196 0.50 -8.01 4.87
CA PHE A 196 -0.53 -8.83 4.23
C PHE A 196 -1.87 -8.65 4.95
N HIS A 197 -2.94 -8.43 4.18
CA HIS A 197 -4.28 -8.43 4.75
C HIS A 197 -4.77 -9.87 4.92
N PRO A 198 -5.27 -10.25 6.11
CA PRO A 198 -5.60 -11.65 6.39
C PRO A 198 -6.84 -12.17 5.67
N THR A 199 -7.75 -11.30 5.25
CA THR A 199 -9.06 -11.65 4.72
C THR A 199 -9.28 -11.06 3.33
N VAL A 200 -8.62 -11.65 2.33
CA VAL A 200 -8.83 -11.35 0.91
C VAL A 200 -9.54 -12.55 0.28
N CYS A 201 -10.68 -12.31 -0.37
CA CYS A 201 -11.37 -13.33 -1.13
C CYS A 201 -10.79 -13.39 -2.54
N ILE A 202 -10.51 -14.60 -3.02
CA ILE A 202 -10.11 -14.83 -4.40
C ILE A 202 -11.23 -15.66 -5.04
N ALA A 203 -11.97 -15.03 -5.95
CA ALA A 203 -13.02 -15.67 -6.71
C ALA A 203 -12.76 -15.49 -8.21
N ASP A 204 -12.84 -16.56 -8.95
CA ASP A 204 -12.55 -16.57 -10.40
C ASP A 204 -11.19 -15.97 -10.81
N GLY A 205 -10.22 -15.95 -9.88
CA GLY A 205 -8.88 -15.39 -10.06
C GLY A 205 -8.74 -13.92 -9.71
N ASP A 206 -9.83 -13.20 -9.42
CA ASP A 206 -9.80 -11.80 -9.05
C ASP A 206 -9.83 -11.63 -7.51
N PRO A 207 -8.79 -11.04 -6.89
CA PRO A 207 -8.77 -10.78 -5.47
C PRO A 207 -9.60 -9.55 -5.12
N PHE A 208 -10.38 -9.63 -4.03
CA PHE A 208 -11.04 -8.48 -3.43
C PHE A 208 -10.99 -8.52 -1.90
N LEU A 209 -10.87 -7.35 -1.32
CA LEU A 209 -10.74 -7.18 0.11
C LEU A 209 -12.06 -7.44 0.82
N ILE A 210 -12.03 -8.24 1.90
CA ILE A 210 -13.07 -8.26 2.92
C ILE A 210 -12.57 -7.42 4.09
N SER A 211 -13.21 -6.27 4.29
CA SER A 211 -12.80 -5.26 5.28
C SER A 211 -12.60 -5.85 6.67
N GLU A 212 -11.65 -5.29 7.40
CA GLU A 212 -11.40 -5.62 8.81
C GLU A 212 -12.60 -5.34 9.71
N ALA A 213 -13.46 -4.39 9.34
CA ALA A 213 -14.70 -4.08 10.03
C ALA A 213 -15.61 -5.32 10.17
N VAL A 214 -15.59 -6.24 9.21
CA VAL A 214 -16.35 -7.49 9.25
C VAL A 214 -15.94 -8.37 10.45
N ARG A 215 -14.62 -8.42 10.75
CA ARG A 215 -14.12 -9.09 11.97
C ARG A 215 -14.47 -8.30 13.22
N GLY A 216 -14.48 -6.97 13.13
CA GLY A 216 -14.93 -6.08 14.20
C GLY A 216 -16.38 -6.32 14.61
N GLU A 217 -17.28 -6.62 13.67
CA GLU A 217 -18.68 -6.98 13.92
C GLU A 217 -18.89 -8.41 14.45
N GLY A 218 -17.81 -9.21 14.52
CA GLY A 218 -17.84 -10.53 15.16
C GLY A 218 -17.76 -11.72 14.22
N ALA A 219 -17.37 -11.52 12.96
CA ALA A 219 -17.04 -12.63 12.08
C ALA A 219 -15.84 -13.42 12.60
N VAL A 220 -15.85 -14.74 12.43
CA VAL A 220 -14.82 -15.64 12.93
C VAL A 220 -14.17 -16.45 11.82
N LEU A 221 -12.88 -16.76 11.97
CA LEU A 221 -12.10 -17.54 11.02
C LEU A 221 -12.21 -19.05 11.34
N ARG A 222 -12.60 -19.83 10.33
CA ARG A 222 -12.70 -21.29 10.42
C ARG A 222 -11.88 -21.97 9.35
N ASP A 223 -11.28 -23.08 9.73
CA ASP A 223 -10.61 -23.97 8.80
C ASP A 223 -11.59 -24.90 8.05
N ALA A 224 -11.08 -25.74 7.14
CA ALA A 224 -11.90 -26.66 6.35
C ALA A 224 -12.67 -27.71 7.18
N GLN A 225 -12.32 -27.92 8.44
CA GLN A 225 -13.06 -28.77 9.38
C GLN A 225 -14.16 -27.99 10.13
N GLY A 226 -14.28 -26.68 9.90
CA GLY A 226 -15.21 -25.79 10.59
C GLY A 226 -14.70 -25.35 11.98
N GLU A 227 -13.46 -25.64 12.32
CA GLU A 227 -12.87 -25.29 13.61
C GLU A 227 -12.40 -23.84 13.64
N ARG A 228 -12.78 -23.08 14.68
CA ARG A 228 -12.28 -21.72 14.91
C ARG A 228 -10.87 -21.79 15.49
N PHE A 229 -9.86 -21.30 14.76
CA PHE A 229 -8.46 -21.52 15.11
C PHE A 229 -7.75 -20.31 15.76
N MET A 230 -8.36 -19.12 15.79
CA MET A 230 -7.71 -17.91 16.32
C MET A 230 -7.59 -17.85 17.86
N PRO A 231 -8.55 -18.33 18.67
CA PRO A 231 -8.48 -18.21 20.14
C PRO A 231 -7.21 -18.79 20.81
N PRO A 232 -6.64 -19.92 20.37
CA PRO A 232 -5.37 -20.40 20.92
C PRO A 232 -4.14 -19.65 20.37
N VAL A 233 -4.28 -18.84 19.33
CA VAL A 233 -3.18 -18.09 18.68
C VAL A 233 -2.93 -16.76 19.39
N HIS A 234 -3.99 -16.01 19.71
CA HIS A 234 -3.89 -14.71 20.35
C HIS A 234 -5.09 -14.42 21.26
N ALA A 235 -4.87 -13.65 22.33
CA ALA A 235 -5.91 -13.32 23.30
C ALA A 235 -7.10 -12.55 22.67
N ASP A 236 -6.81 -11.67 21.71
CA ASP A 236 -7.82 -10.91 20.98
C ASP A 236 -8.39 -11.67 19.77
N ALA A 237 -7.98 -12.91 19.56
CA ALA A 237 -8.44 -13.81 18.51
C ALA A 237 -8.43 -13.11 17.11
N GLU A 238 -9.57 -13.00 16.43
CA GLU A 238 -9.69 -12.38 15.09
C GLU A 238 -9.41 -10.88 15.08
N LEU A 239 -9.35 -10.22 16.24
CA LEU A 239 -9.00 -8.81 16.39
C LEU A 239 -7.52 -8.59 16.72
N ALA A 240 -6.70 -9.64 16.69
CA ALA A 240 -5.25 -9.55 16.80
C ALA A 240 -4.66 -8.70 15.66
N PRO A 241 -3.43 -8.21 15.79
CA PRO A 241 -2.72 -7.50 14.71
C PRO A 241 -2.74 -8.28 13.40
N ARG A 242 -2.79 -7.58 12.26
CA ARG A 242 -2.95 -8.18 10.93
C ARG A 242 -1.91 -9.24 10.60
N ASP A 243 -0.66 -9.00 10.95
CA ASP A 243 0.44 -9.93 10.73
C ASP A 243 0.24 -11.26 11.47
N VAL A 244 -0.27 -11.22 12.70
CA VAL A 244 -0.60 -12.41 13.50
C VAL A 244 -1.73 -13.20 12.85
N VAL A 245 -2.82 -12.50 12.47
CA VAL A 245 -3.98 -13.15 11.84
C VAL A 245 -3.60 -13.72 10.48
N ALA A 246 -2.83 -12.97 9.65
CA ALA A 246 -2.42 -13.43 8.33
C ALA A 246 -1.57 -14.71 8.40
N ARG A 247 -0.57 -14.76 9.29
CA ARG A 247 0.21 -15.99 9.52
C ARG A 247 -0.62 -17.16 10.02
N ALA A 248 -1.64 -16.90 10.84
CA ALA A 248 -2.53 -17.95 11.33
C ALA A 248 -3.45 -18.49 10.21
N VAL A 249 -3.98 -17.61 9.34
CA VAL A 249 -4.76 -18.00 8.17
C VAL A 249 -3.93 -18.82 7.20
N GLU A 250 -2.70 -18.40 6.89
CA GLU A 250 -1.78 -19.14 6.02
C GLU A 250 -1.52 -20.56 6.55
N ARG A 251 -1.17 -20.69 7.84
CA ARG A 251 -0.96 -22.00 8.48
C ARG A 251 -2.20 -22.89 8.46
N ALA A 252 -3.38 -22.31 8.71
CA ALA A 252 -4.64 -23.05 8.66
C ALA A 252 -4.94 -23.50 7.22
N HIS A 253 -4.70 -22.66 6.24
CA HIS A 253 -4.87 -22.98 4.82
C HIS A 253 -3.91 -24.10 4.38
N GLU A 254 -2.62 -24.02 4.73
CA GLU A 254 -1.63 -25.07 4.45
C GLU A 254 -2.02 -26.42 5.06
N ARG A 255 -2.53 -26.41 6.30
CA ARG A 255 -2.91 -27.63 7.01
C ARG A 255 -4.19 -28.26 6.47
N THR A 256 -5.17 -27.45 6.03
CA THR A 256 -6.53 -27.91 5.80
C THR A 256 -7.06 -27.68 4.38
N GLY A 257 -6.35 -26.87 3.60
CA GLY A 257 -6.66 -26.56 2.20
C GLY A 257 -7.64 -25.39 2.00
N GLN A 258 -8.33 -24.94 3.06
CA GLN A 258 -9.27 -23.83 2.98
C GLN A 258 -9.42 -23.13 4.33
N VAL A 259 -9.64 -21.82 4.28
CA VAL A 259 -10.10 -20.99 5.39
C VAL A 259 -11.30 -20.18 4.93
N VAL A 260 -12.31 -20.07 5.79
CA VAL A 260 -13.49 -19.24 5.55
C VAL A 260 -13.67 -18.24 6.68
N LEU A 261 -14.14 -17.04 6.33
CA LEU A 261 -14.66 -16.06 7.25
C LEU A 261 -16.16 -16.31 7.44
N ASP A 262 -16.53 -16.80 8.63
CA ASP A 262 -17.91 -17.10 9.02
C ASP A 262 -18.56 -15.81 9.55
N VAL A 263 -19.55 -15.31 8.81
CA VAL A 263 -20.31 -14.09 9.10
C VAL A 263 -21.69 -14.37 9.70
N SER A 264 -21.98 -15.59 10.09
CA SER A 264 -23.29 -16.05 10.57
C SER A 264 -23.72 -15.45 11.92
N SER A 265 -22.82 -14.75 12.63
CA SER A 265 -23.09 -14.15 13.94
C SER A 265 -23.92 -12.87 13.91
N PHE A 266 -24.07 -12.23 12.74
CA PHE A 266 -24.82 -10.99 12.54
C PHE A 266 -25.47 -10.97 11.15
N ASP A 267 -26.33 -9.96 10.89
CA ASP A 267 -26.96 -9.76 9.57
C ASP A 267 -25.99 -9.06 8.62
N PHE A 268 -25.20 -9.87 7.86
CA PHE A 268 -24.16 -9.39 6.97
C PHE A 268 -24.70 -8.51 5.83
N GLU A 269 -25.85 -8.88 5.24
CA GLU A 269 -26.47 -8.13 4.14
C GLU A 269 -26.87 -6.70 4.59
N THR A 270 -27.45 -6.57 5.77
CA THR A 270 -27.86 -5.27 6.31
C THR A 270 -26.66 -4.45 6.80
N THR A 271 -25.63 -5.11 7.38
CA THR A 271 -24.47 -4.40 7.98
C THR A 271 -23.44 -3.99 6.93
N PHE A 272 -23.25 -4.82 5.89
CA PHE A 272 -22.26 -4.60 4.84
C PHE A 272 -22.86 -4.82 3.44
N PRO A 273 -23.83 -4.00 3.01
CA PRO A 273 -24.57 -4.21 1.75
C PRO A 273 -23.64 -4.18 0.50
N ASP A 274 -22.62 -3.33 0.50
CA ASP A 274 -21.66 -3.24 -0.61
C ASP A 274 -20.80 -4.51 -0.70
N LEU A 275 -20.36 -5.06 0.44
CA LEU A 275 -19.59 -6.31 0.47
C LEU A 275 -20.47 -7.53 0.11
N GLN A 276 -21.74 -7.53 0.51
CA GLN A 276 -22.71 -8.53 0.08
C GLN A 276 -22.82 -8.52 -1.45
N ALA A 277 -23.08 -7.35 -2.04
CA ALA A 277 -23.18 -7.19 -3.49
C ALA A 277 -21.87 -7.57 -4.22
N LEU A 278 -20.72 -7.25 -3.62
CA LEU A 278 -19.41 -7.60 -4.18
C LEU A 278 -19.20 -9.12 -4.17
N CYS A 279 -19.49 -9.81 -3.07
CA CYS A 279 -19.45 -11.27 -2.97
C CYS A 279 -20.36 -11.93 -4.02
N GLU A 280 -21.61 -11.48 -4.12
CA GLU A 280 -22.57 -12.00 -5.09
C GLU A 280 -22.11 -11.80 -6.53
N SER A 281 -21.52 -10.65 -6.86
CA SER A 281 -20.99 -10.35 -8.21
C SER A 281 -19.86 -11.30 -8.61
N HIS A 282 -19.15 -11.88 -7.63
CA HIS A 282 -18.08 -12.86 -7.81
C HIS A 282 -18.56 -14.31 -7.52
N GLY A 283 -19.86 -14.54 -7.42
CA GLY A 283 -20.41 -15.87 -7.20
C GLY A 283 -20.16 -16.48 -5.82
N VAL A 284 -19.80 -15.64 -4.82
CA VAL A 284 -19.58 -16.05 -3.43
C VAL A 284 -20.85 -15.82 -2.63
N ASP A 285 -21.34 -16.85 -1.95
CA ASP A 285 -22.47 -16.77 -1.00
C ASP A 285 -21.97 -16.61 0.43
N PRO A 286 -22.04 -15.40 1.04
CA PRO A 286 -21.56 -15.16 2.39
C PRO A 286 -22.23 -16.03 3.46
N SER A 287 -23.48 -16.51 3.22
CA SER A 287 -24.21 -17.36 4.18
C SER A 287 -23.54 -18.73 4.39
N THR A 288 -22.69 -19.17 3.46
CA THR A 288 -21.91 -20.41 3.55
C THR A 288 -20.48 -20.18 4.07
N GLY A 289 -20.12 -18.94 4.37
CA GLY A 289 -18.77 -18.50 4.70
C GLY A 289 -18.00 -17.98 3.48
N ILE A 290 -17.27 -16.89 3.67
CA ILE A 290 -16.47 -16.24 2.61
C ILE A 290 -15.08 -16.88 2.58
N PRO A 291 -14.65 -17.54 1.47
CA PRO A 291 -13.29 -18.07 1.36
C PRO A 291 -12.27 -16.96 1.43
N VAL A 292 -11.26 -17.09 2.27
CA VAL A 292 -10.24 -16.06 2.46
C VAL A 292 -8.82 -16.62 2.50
N VAL A 293 -7.90 -15.83 1.97
CA VAL A 293 -6.45 -16.04 2.04
C VAL A 293 -5.76 -14.75 2.43
N PRO A 294 -4.54 -14.79 2.98
CA PRO A 294 -3.73 -13.59 3.11
C PRO A 294 -3.26 -13.12 1.73
N ALA A 295 -3.27 -11.82 1.51
CA ALA A 295 -2.71 -11.23 0.30
C ALA A 295 -1.94 -9.95 0.62
N GLU A 296 -0.97 -9.61 -0.21
CA GLU A 296 -0.25 -8.35 -0.08
C GLU A 296 -1.23 -7.17 -0.07
N HIS A 297 -0.97 -6.19 0.79
CA HIS A 297 -1.90 -5.10 1.02
C HIS A 297 -1.26 -3.73 1.15
N PHE A 298 -0.09 -3.63 1.82
CA PHE A 298 0.53 -2.34 2.10
C PHE A 298 2.03 -2.47 2.39
N LEU A 299 2.85 -1.60 1.77
CA LEU A 299 4.25 -1.45 2.11
C LEU A 299 4.40 -0.38 3.21
N CYS A 300 4.90 -0.77 4.39
CA CYS A 300 5.19 0.18 5.48
C CYS A 300 6.48 0.97 5.25
N GLY A 301 7.40 0.43 4.47
CA GLY A 301 8.63 1.06 4.02
C GLY A 301 8.49 1.93 2.79
N GLY A 302 9.62 2.30 2.19
CA GLY A 302 9.66 3.10 0.97
C GLY A 302 10.79 4.11 0.94
N ILE A 303 10.60 5.20 0.21
CA ILE A 303 11.53 6.34 0.15
C ILE A 303 11.56 7.03 1.51
N GLU A 304 12.73 7.09 2.14
CA GLU A 304 12.87 7.74 3.45
C GLU A 304 12.63 9.24 3.32
N VAL A 305 11.73 9.78 4.17
CA VAL A 305 11.38 11.19 4.16
C VAL A 305 11.30 11.78 5.57
N ASP A 306 11.54 13.09 5.66
CA ASP A 306 11.31 13.84 6.89
C ASP A 306 9.81 14.14 7.13
N THR A 307 9.48 14.79 8.23
CA THR A 307 8.11 15.19 8.57
C THR A 307 7.48 16.21 7.61
N ARG A 308 8.17 16.62 6.55
CA ARG A 308 7.69 17.47 5.45
C ARG A 308 7.70 16.77 4.10
N GLY A 309 7.89 15.47 4.07
CA GLY A 309 7.95 14.66 2.86
C GLY A 309 9.22 14.85 2.03
N ARG A 310 10.28 15.47 2.55
CA ARG A 310 11.54 15.65 1.83
C ARG A 310 12.36 14.38 1.89
N SER A 311 12.84 13.91 0.74
CA SER A 311 13.81 12.81 0.68
C SER A 311 15.24 13.29 0.97
N SER A 312 16.20 12.37 0.94
CA SER A 312 17.63 12.69 1.02
C SER A 312 18.17 13.45 -0.20
N LEU A 313 17.42 13.50 -1.32
CA LEU A 313 17.79 14.29 -2.51
C LEU A 313 17.09 15.65 -2.53
N GLU A 314 17.85 16.71 -2.77
CA GLU A 314 17.28 18.05 -2.90
C GLU A 314 16.27 18.12 -4.05
N GLY A 315 15.11 18.74 -3.81
CA GLY A 315 14.06 18.91 -4.81
C GLY A 315 13.18 17.67 -5.02
N LEU A 316 13.45 16.54 -4.31
CA LEU A 316 12.64 15.34 -4.33
C LEU A 316 11.86 15.19 -3.03
N TYR A 317 10.56 14.95 -3.16
CA TYR A 317 9.60 14.66 -2.11
C TYR A 317 8.92 13.32 -2.39
N ALA A 318 8.49 12.63 -1.32
CA ALA A 318 7.60 11.48 -1.46
C ALA A 318 6.48 11.55 -0.42
N VAL A 319 5.28 11.09 -0.78
CA VAL A 319 4.09 11.10 0.07
C VAL A 319 3.21 9.88 -0.18
N GLY A 320 2.42 9.49 0.80
CA GLY A 320 1.61 8.27 0.75
C GLY A 320 2.48 7.02 0.74
N GLU A 321 1.95 5.90 0.31
CA GLU A 321 2.55 4.58 0.47
C GLU A 321 3.95 4.40 -0.14
N CYS A 322 4.34 5.18 -1.17
CA CYS A 322 5.71 5.11 -1.66
C CYS A 322 6.75 5.76 -0.73
N ALA A 323 6.30 6.45 0.33
CA ALA A 323 7.14 7.16 1.28
C ALA A 323 7.24 6.40 2.61
N ARG A 324 8.45 6.23 3.11
CA ARG A 324 8.70 5.80 4.48
C ARG A 324 8.71 7.03 5.38
N THR A 325 7.57 7.34 5.98
CA THR A 325 7.40 8.46 6.90
C THR A 325 7.85 8.13 8.32
N GLY A 326 7.92 6.85 8.66
CA GLY A 326 8.17 6.32 9.99
C GLY A 326 6.92 6.12 10.85
N VAL A 327 5.73 6.50 10.36
CA VAL A 327 4.47 6.32 11.11
C VAL A 327 4.16 4.85 11.35
N HIS A 328 4.36 4.00 10.35
CA HIS A 328 3.85 2.63 10.37
C HIS A 328 4.78 1.62 11.04
N GLY A 329 6.08 1.94 11.15
CA GLY A 329 7.06 0.99 11.67
C GLY A 329 6.95 -0.38 11.02
N ALA A 330 7.01 -1.43 11.82
CA ALA A 330 6.98 -2.80 11.32
C ALA A 330 5.59 -3.32 10.93
N ASN A 331 4.50 -2.61 11.28
CA ASN A 331 3.14 -3.05 10.96
C ASN A 331 2.15 -1.88 11.06
N ARG A 332 1.41 -1.63 9.98
CA ARG A 332 0.50 -0.49 9.87
C ARG A 332 -0.81 -0.71 10.64
N LEU A 333 -1.20 0.28 11.44
CA LEU A 333 -2.55 0.36 12.01
C LEU A 333 -3.57 0.63 10.89
N ALA A 334 -4.70 -0.05 10.91
CA ALA A 334 -5.76 0.10 9.92
C ALA A 334 -6.26 1.56 9.81
N SER A 335 -6.76 1.96 8.64
CA SER A 335 -7.33 3.29 8.34
C SER A 335 -6.41 4.51 8.58
N THR A 336 -5.08 4.30 8.69
CA THR A 336 -4.10 5.39 8.85
C THR A 336 -3.44 5.82 7.54
N SER A 337 -3.42 4.99 6.50
CA SER A 337 -2.71 5.28 5.25
C SER A 337 -3.29 6.46 4.45
N LEU A 338 -4.64 6.57 4.37
CA LEU A 338 -5.27 7.74 3.73
C LEU A 338 -4.96 9.02 4.49
N LEU A 339 -4.94 8.96 5.82
CA LEU A 339 -4.57 10.08 6.68
C LEU A 339 -3.11 10.49 6.50
N GLU A 340 -2.20 9.51 6.43
CA GLU A 340 -0.78 9.75 6.16
C GLU A 340 -0.59 10.47 4.82
N GLY A 341 -1.18 9.94 3.74
CA GLY A 341 -1.13 10.57 2.43
C GLY A 341 -1.65 12.00 2.44
N LEU A 342 -2.73 12.27 3.18
CA LEU A 342 -3.32 13.59 3.33
C LEU A 342 -2.40 14.55 4.11
N VAL A 343 -1.93 14.15 5.29
CA VAL A 343 -1.08 14.98 6.16
C VAL A 343 0.27 15.26 5.51
N TRP A 344 0.97 14.24 4.99
CA TRP A 344 2.25 14.43 4.30
C TRP A 344 2.09 15.17 2.98
N GLY A 345 0.99 14.94 2.24
CA GLY A 345 0.65 15.70 1.03
C GLY A 345 0.55 17.19 1.28
N LEU A 346 -0.19 17.60 2.32
CA LEU A 346 -0.30 19.02 2.74
C LEU A 346 1.07 19.60 3.15
N ARG A 347 1.86 18.85 3.90
CA ARG A 347 3.16 19.30 4.42
C ARG A 347 4.21 19.40 3.31
N ALA A 348 4.23 18.44 2.40
CA ALA A 348 5.11 18.48 1.21
C ALA A 348 4.70 19.63 0.28
N GLY A 349 3.40 19.80 0.03
CA GLY A 349 2.88 20.92 -0.76
C GLY A 349 3.23 22.29 -0.20
N ALA A 350 3.25 22.43 1.15
CA ALA A 350 3.69 23.66 1.82
C ALA A 350 5.22 23.86 1.77
N ALA A 351 6.01 22.78 1.72
CA ALA A 351 7.47 22.82 1.71
C ALA A 351 8.07 22.97 0.29
N ALA A 352 7.38 22.47 -0.73
CA ALA A 352 7.84 22.48 -2.12
C ALA A 352 7.99 23.89 -2.77
N PRO A 353 7.15 24.92 -2.46
CA PRO A 353 7.36 26.27 -2.96
C PRO A 353 8.66 26.87 -2.43
N GLY A 354 9.48 27.44 -3.32
CA GLY A 354 10.76 28.07 -2.97
C GLY A 354 11.97 27.44 -3.66
N HIS A 355 11.81 26.29 -4.30
CA HIS A 355 12.83 25.77 -5.19
C HIS A 355 12.85 26.57 -6.51
N GLU A 356 14.02 27.03 -6.92
CA GLU A 356 14.19 27.67 -8.23
C GLU A 356 13.83 26.67 -9.33
N GLN A 357 13.02 27.12 -10.28
CA GLN A 357 12.82 26.35 -11.50
C GLN A 357 14.16 26.22 -12.23
N PRO A 358 14.61 24.98 -12.51
CA PRO A 358 15.82 24.80 -13.29
C PRO A 358 15.59 25.38 -14.70
N ALA A 359 16.65 26.00 -15.25
CA ALA A 359 16.61 26.40 -16.66
C ALA A 359 16.34 25.17 -17.53
N ALA A 360 15.39 25.29 -18.43
CA ALA A 360 15.10 24.22 -19.37
C ALA A 360 16.38 23.92 -20.17
N ARG A 361 16.85 22.69 -20.12
CA ARG A 361 17.94 22.21 -20.94
C ARG A 361 17.37 21.66 -22.24
N SER A 362 18.09 21.77 -23.34
CA SER A 362 17.65 21.23 -24.63
C SER A 362 17.86 19.70 -24.72
N GLU A 363 17.34 18.94 -23.76
CA GLU A 363 17.21 17.50 -23.99
C GLU A 363 16.05 17.27 -24.96
N GLU A 364 16.31 16.57 -26.05
CA GLU A 364 15.30 16.27 -27.04
C GLU A 364 14.39 15.13 -26.56
N ALA A 365 13.12 15.20 -26.94
CA ALA A 365 12.18 14.10 -26.76
C ALA A 365 12.61 12.91 -27.64
N VAL A 366 12.52 11.70 -27.10
CA VAL A 366 12.90 10.46 -27.78
C VAL A 366 11.63 9.68 -28.12
N GLN A 367 11.54 9.18 -29.35
CA GLN A 367 10.48 8.23 -29.72
C GLN A 367 10.76 6.89 -29.05
N THR A 368 9.74 6.27 -28.49
CA THR A 368 9.90 4.94 -27.90
C THR A 368 10.01 3.88 -28.99
N GLY A 369 10.85 2.89 -28.74
CA GLY A 369 10.89 1.66 -29.52
C GLY A 369 9.62 0.80 -29.38
N ASP A 370 9.62 -0.34 -30.05
CA ASP A 370 8.52 -1.32 -29.92
C ASP A 370 8.54 -1.97 -28.53
N PRO A 371 7.37 -2.23 -27.93
CA PRO A 371 7.32 -2.93 -26.65
C PRO A 371 7.83 -4.37 -26.79
N PRO A 372 8.42 -4.94 -25.73
CA PRO A 372 8.69 -6.38 -25.67
C PRO A 372 7.44 -7.18 -25.97
N ALA A 373 7.61 -8.41 -26.45
CA ALA A 373 6.48 -9.29 -26.69
C ALA A 373 5.65 -9.47 -25.39
N PRO A 374 4.30 -9.47 -25.45
CA PRO A 374 3.46 -9.62 -24.26
C PRO A 374 3.81 -10.83 -23.42
N ASP A 375 4.10 -11.97 -24.04
CA ASP A 375 4.51 -13.21 -23.36
C ASP A 375 5.83 -13.05 -22.59
N THR A 376 6.75 -12.25 -23.09
CA THR A 376 8.03 -11.95 -22.40
C THR A 376 7.79 -11.15 -21.13
N LEU A 377 6.93 -10.12 -21.21
CA LEU A 377 6.56 -9.29 -20.07
C LEU A 377 5.83 -10.10 -19.01
N GLN A 378 4.79 -10.84 -19.43
CA GLN A 378 3.98 -11.67 -18.53
C GLN A 378 4.88 -12.70 -17.82
N SER A 379 5.72 -13.41 -18.56
CA SER A 379 6.65 -14.40 -17.99
C SER A 379 7.61 -13.78 -16.98
N ALA A 380 8.05 -12.53 -17.18
CA ALA A 380 8.92 -11.86 -16.23
C ALA A 380 8.18 -11.47 -14.95
N TYR A 381 6.95 -10.94 -15.06
CA TYR A 381 6.11 -10.65 -13.90
C TYR A 381 5.74 -11.92 -13.14
N ASP A 382 5.34 -13.01 -13.82
CA ASP A 382 5.03 -14.29 -13.18
C ASP A 382 6.23 -14.82 -12.37
N ARG A 383 7.45 -14.63 -12.89
CA ARG A 383 8.68 -15.01 -12.18
C ARG A 383 8.95 -14.14 -10.95
N ILE A 384 8.73 -12.81 -11.04
CA ILE A 384 8.84 -11.92 -9.88
C ILE A 384 7.85 -12.39 -8.80
N GLN A 385 6.59 -12.54 -9.15
CA GLN A 385 5.54 -12.95 -8.22
C GLN A 385 5.84 -14.31 -7.58
N ALA A 386 6.25 -15.30 -8.35
CA ALA A 386 6.62 -16.61 -7.83
C ALA A 386 7.78 -16.54 -6.82
N ILE A 387 8.81 -15.73 -7.10
CA ILE A 387 9.95 -15.55 -6.19
C ILE A 387 9.50 -14.83 -4.90
N MET A 388 8.68 -13.78 -5.03
CA MET A 388 8.22 -12.99 -3.90
C MET A 388 7.27 -13.79 -3.01
N ASP A 389 6.32 -14.52 -3.60
CA ASP A 389 5.38 -15.37 -2.86
C ASP A 389 6.11 -16.51 -2.13
N GLU A 390 7.04 -17.19 -2.81
CA GLU A 390 7.71 -18.38 -2.24
C GLU A 390 8.74 -18.01 -1.16
N HIS A 391 9.46 -16.88 -1.32
CA HIS A 391 10.63 -16.60 -0.51
C HIS A 391 10.57 -15.31 0.31
N VAL A 392 9.69 -14.35 -0.06
CA VAL A 392 9.61 -13.01 0.53
C VAL A 392 8.19 -12.72 1.03
N GLY A 393 7.37 -13.75 1.21
CA GLY A 393 6.00 -13.68 1.71
C GLY A 393 5.90 -13.47 3.22
N LEU A 394 4.84 -14.03 3.81
CA LEU A 394 4.52 -13.91 5.24
C LEU A 394 5.56 -14.55 6.16
N ARG A 395 6.13 -15.69 5.75
CA ARG A 395 7.14 -16.43 6.52
C ARG A 395 8.38 -16.60 5.63
N ARG A 396 9.49 -16.13 6.12
CA ARG A 396 10.75 -16.05 5.40
C ARG A 396 11.79 -16.93 6.05
N THR A 397 12.70 -17.48 5.26
CA THR A 397 13.88 -18.19 5.78
C THR A 397 15.16 -17.56 5.24
N PRO A 398 16.28 -17.58 5.96
CA PRO A 398 17.55 -17.04 5.45
C PRO A 398 17.94 -17.63 4.09
N GLU A 399 17.75 -18.94 3.89
CA GLU A 399 18.05 -19.62 2.63
C GLU A 399 17.08 -19.23 1.51
N GLY A 400 15.79 -19.01 1.84
CA GLY A 400 14.78 -18.52 0.90
C GLY A 400 15.13 -17.13 0.42
N LEU A 401 15.44 -16.21 1.35
CA LEU A 401 15.84 -14.84 1.04
C LEU A 401 17.12 -14.78 0.19
N ALA A 402 18.12 -15.64 0.46
CA ALA A 402 19.31 -15.73 -0.38
C ALA A 402 18.97 -16.18 -1.81
N ARG A 403 18.09 -17.19 -1.97
CA ARG A 403 17.60 -17.64 -3.27
C ARG A 403 16.82 -16.56 -4.01
N ALA A 404 15.96 -15.83 -3.30
CA ALA A 404 15.22 -14.70 -3.88
C ALA A 404 16.16 -13.64 -4.45
N GLN A 405 17.17 -13.22 -3.68
CA GLN A 405 18.14 -12.24 -4.12
C GLN A 405 18.89 -12.68 -5.38
N ASP A 406 19.38 -13.93 -5.44
CA ASP A 406 20.11 -14.45 -6.59
C ASP A 406 19.21 -14.55 -7.84
N ALA A 407 17.97 -15.03 -7.67
CA ALA A 407 16.99 -15.13 -8.75
C ALA A 407 16.57 -13.75 -9.27
N LEU A 408 16.30 -12.77 -8.37
CA LEU A 408 15.93 -11.41 -8.74
C LEU A 408 17.08 -10.65 -9.41
N ARG A 409 18.34 -10.82 -8.97
CA ARG A 409 19.52 -10.26 -9.65
C ARG A 409 19.68 -10.82 -11.07
N THR A 410 19.44 -12.11 -11.24
CA THR A 410 19.49 -12.76 -12.56
C THR A 410 18.40 -12.18 -13.46
N LEU A 411 17.17 -12.09 -12.95
CA LEU A 411 16.05 -11.53 -13.69
C LEU A 411 16.25 -10.05 -14.03
N ALA A 412 16.78 -9.25 -13.09
CA ALA A 412 17.10 -7.85 -13.33
C ALA A 412 18.08 -7.67 -14.50
N ALA A 413 19.11 -8.52 -14.60
CA ALA A 413 20.04 -8.50 -15.73
C ALA A 413 19.38 -8.92 -17.05
N GLU A 414 18.43 -9.85 -17.03
CA GLU A 414 17.66 -10.26 -18.22
C GLU A 414 16.75 -9.14 -18.73
N VAL A 415 16.15 -8.35 -17.83
CA VAL A 415 15.21 -7.29 -18.19
C VAL A 415 15.87 -5.94 -18.48
N GLU A 416 17.13 -5.73 -18.09
CA GLU A 416 17.87 -4.48 -18.31
C GLU A 416 17.81 -3.98 -19.77
N PRO A 417 17.97 -4.83 -20.81
CA PRO A 417 17.86 -4.38 -22.19
C PRO A 417 16.48 -3.82 -22.58
N HIS A 418 15.43 -4.19 -21.85
CA HIS A 418 14.06 -3.71 -22.09
C HIS A 418 13.77 -2.34 -21.47
N ALA A 419 14.71 -1.79 -20.70
CA ALA A 419 14.60 -0.48 -20.05
C ALA A 419 15.65 0.52 -20.59
N ALA A 420 16.07 0.35 -21.85
CA ALA A 420 16.91 1.33 -22.54
C ALA A 420 16.25 2.73 -22.52
N PRO A 421 17.01 3.84 -22.67
CA PRO A 421 16.48 5.20 -22.56
C PRO A 421 15.31 5.53 -23.49
N ASP A 422 15.16 4.79 -24.59
CA ASP A 422 14.08 4.85 -25.58
C ASP A 422 13.10 3.68 -25.45
N ALA A 423 13.20 2.86 -24.41
CA ALA A 423 12.27 1.75 -24.18
C ALA A 423 10.85 2.28 -23.85
N PRO A 424 9.80 1.55 -24.23
CA PRO A 424 8.44 1.91 -23.87
C PRO A 424 8.23 1.80 -22.33
N PRO A 425 7.24 2.51 -21.77
CA PRO A 425 6.99 2.56 -20.31
C PRO A 425 6.99 1.21 -19.62
N VAL A 426 6.39 0.21 -20.25
CA VAL A 426 6.27 -1.15 -19.70
C VAL A 426 7.63 -1.83 -19.44
N GLY A 427 8.66 -1.52 -20.22
CA GLY A 427 10.02 -2.01 -19.96
C GLY A 427 10.63 -1.37 -18.71
N HIS A 428 10.40 -0.07 -18.53
CA HIS A 428 10.84 0.67 -17.34
C HIS A 428 10.07 0.21 -16.08
N GLU A 429 8.77 -0.11 -16.22
CA GLU A 429 7.96 -0.67 -15.12
C GLU A 429 8.50 -2.03 -14.68
N LEU A 430 8.83 -2.90 -15.64
CA LEU A 430 9.40 -4.21 -15.33
C LEU A 430 10.77 -4.10 -14.63
N GLN A 431 11.63 -3.19 -15.08
CA GLN A 431 12.88 -2.89 -14.39
C GLN A 431 12.64 -2.37 -12.98
N SER A 432 11.63 -1.51 -12.79
CA SER A 432 11.26 -0.97 -11.49
C SER A 432 10.77 -2.08 -10.56
N ALA A 433 9.93 -2.97 -11.05
CA ALA A 433 9.44 -4.15 -10.32
C ALA A 433 10.61 -5.03 -9.82
N CYS A 434 11.58 -5.35 -10.69
CA CYS A 434 12.78 -6.10 -10.29
C CYS A 434 13.62 -5.35 -9.25
N THR A 435 13.77 -4.02 -9.42
CA THR A 435 14.54 -3.18 -8.48
C THR A 435 13.92 -3.21 -7.09
N VAL A 436 12.60 -3.02 -6.99
CA VAL A 436 11.91 -2.96 -5.70
C VAL A 436 11.81 -4.35 -5.06
N ALA A 437 11.54 -5.40 -5.83
CA ALA A 437 11.56 -6.77 -5.32
C ALA A 437 12.92 -7.10 -4.69
N LEU A 438 14.02 -6.68 -5.33
CA LEU A 438 15.37 -6.87 -4.80
C LEU A 438 15.60 -6.05 -3.52
N LEU A 439 15.15 -4.78 -3.47
CA LEU A 439 15.24 -3.95 -2.25
C LEU A 439 14.50 -4.60 -1.07
N VAL A 440 13.30 -5.14 -1.29
CA VAL A 440 12.55 -5.87 -0.25
C VAL A 440 13.30 -7.12 0.22
N ALA A 441 13.80 -7.93 -0.72
CA ALA A 441 14.54 -9.16 -0.39
C ALA A 441 15.88 -8.88 0.31
N GLU A 442 16.57 -7.80 -0.06
CA GLU A 442 17.83 -7.40 0.57
C GLU A 442 17.60 -6.84 1.99
N ALA A 443 16.60 -5.99 2.18
CA ALA A 443 16.22 -5.48 3.49
C ALA A 443 15.79 -6.63 4.42
N ALA A 444 14.95 -7.55 3.92
CA ALA A 444 14.54 -8.72 4.68
C ALA A 444 15.69 -9.65 5.08
N ALA A 445 16.71 -9.80 4.23
CA ALA A 445 17.88 -10.61 4.55
C ALA A 445 18.85 -9.93 5.53
N GLN A 446 18.82 -8.60 5.62
CA GLN A 446 19.66 -7.84 6.56
C GLN A 446 19.05 -7.77 7.97
N ASN A 447 17.72 -7.88 8.07
CA ASN A 447 17.01 -7.88 9.34
C ASN A 447 16.82 -9.32 9.85
N GLU A 448 17.59 -9.72 10.86
CA GLU A 448 17.51 -11.06 11.46
C GLU A 448 16.43 -11.18 12.53
N VAL A 449 15.78 -10.05 12.90
CA VAL A 449 14.82 -10.00 14.01
C VAL A 449 13.40 -10.02 13.48
N SER A 450 12.63 -11.04 13.88
CA SER A 450 11.19 -11.10 13.58
C SER A 450 10.44 -10.02 14.35
N VAL A 451 9.77 -9.12 13.64
CA VAL A 451 8.95 -8.06 14.20
C VAL A 451 7.84 -7.65 13.22
N GLY A 452 6.60 -7.56 13.68
CA GLY A 452 5.46 -7.14 12.85
C GLY A 452 5.32 -7.97 11.57
N CYS A 453 5.33 -7.30 10.43
CA CYS A 453 5.18 -7.93 9.11
C CYS A 453 6.44 -8.69 8.65
N HIS A 454 7.58 -8.49 9.28
CA HIS A 454 8.79 -9.23 8.97
C HIS A 454 8.93 -10.43 9.92
N TYR A 455 8.73 -11.64 9.41
CA TYR A 455 8.80 -12.86 10.21
C TYR A 455 9.78 -13.87 9.56
N VAL A 456 10.90 -14.10 10.25
CA VAL A 456 11.93 -15.05 9.84
C VAL A 456 11.80 -16.31 10.69
N THR A 457 11.74 -17.45 10.04
CA THR A 457 11.67 -18.76 10.69
C THR A 457 12.98 -19.52 10.51
N ASP A 458 13.38 -20.27 11.53
CA ASP A 458 14.46 -21.25 11.37
C ASP A 458 14.00 -22.43 10.50
N PRO A 459 14.91 -23.05 9.71
CA PRO A 459 14.57 -24.19 8.83
C PRO A 459 13.95 -25.41 9.52
N GLY A 460 13.88 -25.41 10.86
CA GLY A 460 13.33 -26.47 11.69
C GLY A 460 11.99 -26.15 12.35
N ASP A 461 11.51 -24.91 12.26
CA ASP A 461 10.28 -24.43 12.94
C ASP A 461 9.00 -24.74 12.17
N ALA A 462 8.79 -26.00 11.84
CA ALA A 462 7.54 -26.45 11.21
C ALA A 462 6.34 -26.48 12.18
N GLY A 463 6.37 -25.76 13.33
CA GLY A 463 5.29 -25.94 14.27
C GLY A 463 5.21 -25.11 15.53
N ASP A 464 5.94 -24.01 15.69
CA ASP A 464 5.80 -23.27 16.95
C ASP A 464 4.55 -22.34 16.94
N PRO A 465 3.69 -22.41 18.01
CA PRO A 465 2.64 -21.44 18.21
C PRO A 465 3.30 -20.08 18.50
N VAL A 466 2.79 -19.04 17.87
CA VAL A 466 3.11 -17.64 18.07
C VAL A 466 3.69 -17.38 19.46
N ALA A 467 5.01 -17.17 19.56
CA ALA A 467 5.59 -16.57 20.74
C ALA A 467 5.09 -15.14 20.80
N ALA A 468 4.49 -14.80 21.92
CA ALA A 468 3.82 -13.54 22.22
C ALA A 468 4.75 -12.32 22.12
#